data_6a22eab07dceadf66f929484a0ad1fff
#
_entry.id   6a22eab07dceadf66f929484a0ad1fff
#
_cell.length_a   1.000
_cell.length_b   1.000
_cell.length_c   1.000
_cell.angle_alpha   90.00
_cell.angle_beta   90.00
_cell.angle_gamma   90.00
#
_symmetry.space_group_name_H-M   'P 1'
#
loop_
_entity.id
_entity.type
_entity.pdbx_description
1 polymer ?
#
loop_
_entity_poly.entity_id
_entity_poly.type
_entity_poly.pdbx_seq_one_letter_code
_entity_poly.pdbx_strand_id
1 'polypeptide(L)'
;MIRRQHPGKWAPRLLMALFLAAGCAQVNADLVKLPPVELGVPASHPTLQAYGGAPIVGGNDVKILLNGEQIFPALVEAIRAAKKSITYAQYFVEEGPVVDEVVDALAERCRAGIPGHILLDGVGSLSMPARYTNALREAGCQVKTFRAVRPWALRRINNRNHRRILIVDGRVGFTGGSGVSAKWMGDGRTKDHWRDTDVRIEGPAVDWMQAAFVENWLESTGEALGGDAYFVQPHAGRGQMAVQVVRSSPEGGSYAIYNTLLIALHSARESVRITNPYFLLDDAMTKAVVERVQKGVKVEVLVPGTIDHAFVRQASRATWGPLLKAGVKIYEYQPALLHAKTMVVDGGWATVGSTNLDPRSFALSQEMNVVIYDRAIARRLHEVFAADLEHAKPIDYETWDSRGFRARMFEILVYPVRDML
;
A
#
# COMPACT_ATOMS: atom_id res chain seq x y z
N MET A 1 -9.68 59.66 -9.56
CA MET A 1 -10.62 58.56 -9.32
C MET A 1 -10.20 57.35 -10.17
N ILE A 2 -9.45 56.42 -9.60
CA ILE A 2 -9.01 55.20 -10.29
C ILE A 2 -9.75 54.03 -9.63
N ARG A 3 -10.66 53.40 -10.36
CA ARG A 3 -11.39 52.19 -9.92
C ARG A 3 -10.44 51.01 -9.82
N ARG A 4 -10.28 50.46 -8.63
CA ARG A 4 -9.64 49.16 -8.41
C ARG A 4 -10.58 48.07 -8.91
N GLN A 5 -10.16 47.33 -9.92
CA GLN A 5 -10.80 46.08 -10.34
C GLN A 5 -10.32 44.96 -9.40
N HIS A 6 -11.27 44.24 -8.83
CA HIS A 6 -11.02 43.00 -8.06
C HIS A 6 -10.59 41.85 -9.03
N PRO A 7 -9.58 41.08 -8.73
CA PRO A 7 -9.25 39.89 -9.52
C PRO A 7 -10.28 38.79 -9.27
N GLY A 8 -10.84 38.33 -10.36
CA GLY A 8 -12.03 37.50 -10.43
C GLY A 8 -11.90 36.08 -9.92
N LYS A 9 -13.05 35.58 -9.56
CA LYS A 9 -13.50 34.28 -9.09
C LYS A 9 -13.33 33.10 -10.09
N TRP A 10 -12.22 33.03 -10.84
CA TRP A 10 -12.03 32.02 -11.91
C TRP A 10 -11.08 30.87 -11.53
N ALA A 11 -10.35 30.99 -10.42
CA ALA A 11 -9.35 30.01 -10.00
C ALA A 11 -9.91 28.60 -9.65
N PRO A 12 -11.09 28.44 -9.01
CA PRO A 12 -11.56 27.10 -8.64
C PRO A 12 -12.12 26.29 -9.82
N ARG A 13 -12.56 26.93 -10.91
CA ARG A 13 -13.14 26.22 -12.09
C ARG A 13 -12.08 25.62 -13.01
N LEU A 14 -10.89 26.20 -13.09
CA LEU A 14 -9.79 25.66 -13.88
C LEU A 14 -9.12 24.46 -13.20
N LEU A 15 -9.05 24.43 -11.86
CA LEU A 15 -8.54 23.26 -11.14
C LEU A 15 -9.44 22.02 -11.33
N MET A 16 -10.75 22.19 -11.36
CA MET A 16 -11.69 21.07 -11.55
C MET A 16 -11.66 20.50 -12.98
N ALA A 17 -11.34 21.30 -13.98
CA ALA A 17 -11.25 20.85 -15.38
C ALA A 17 -9.95 20.07 -15.69
N LEU A 18 -8.86 20.27 -14.94
CA LEU A 18 -7.59 19.54 -15.09
C LEU A 18 -7.65 18.12 -14.52
N PHE A 19 -8.62 17.81 -13.65
CA PHE A 19 -8.84 16.46 -13.13
C PHE A 19 -9.64 15.54 -14.07
N LEU A 20 -10.31 16.07 -15.08
CA LEU A 20 -11.22 15.32 -15.97
C LEU A 20 -10.52 14.60 -17.14
N ALA A 21 -9.18 14.68 -17.28
CA ALA A 21 -8.49 14.15 -18.45
C ALA A 21 -7.75 12.82 -18.25
N ALA A 22 -7.78 12.24 -17.04
CA ALA A 22 -7.19 10.92 -16.79
C ALA A 22 -8.32 9.87 -16.76
N GLY A 23 -8.78 9.45 -17.93
CA GLY A 23 -9.62 8.26 -18.04
C GLY A 23 -8.83 7.05 -17.55
N CYS A 24 -9.15 6.53 -16.35
CA CYS A 24 -8.69 5.23 -15.94
C CYS A 24 -9.26 4.20 -16.92
N ALA A 25 -8.40 3.40 -17.54
CA ALA A 25 -8.83 2.25 -18.32
C ALA A 25 -9.43 1.23 -17.32
N GLN A 26 -10.74 1.29 -17.10
CA GLN A 26 -11.44 0.28 -16.31
C GLN A 26 -11.49 -1.03 -17.11
N VAL A 27 -11.21 -2.10 -16.42
CA VAL A 27 -11.45 -3.42 -16.98
C VAL A 27 -12.96 -3.61 -17.10
N ASN A 28 -13.45 -3.89 -18.30
CA ASN A 28 -14.88 -4.16 -18.49
C ASN A 28 -15.27 -5.45 -17.74
N ALA A 29 -16.03 -5.29 -16.65
CA ALA A 29 -16.42 -6.39 -15.76
C ALA A 29 -17.12 -7.56 -16.48
N ASP A 30 -17.82 -7.28 -17.58
CA ASP A 30 -18.51 -8.32 -18.36
C ASP A 30 -17.58 -9.13 -19.25
N LEU A 31 -16.40 -8.60 -19.56
CA LEU A 31 -15.38 -9.26 -20.38
C LEU A 31 -14.38 -10.06 -19.55
N VAL A 32 -14.36 -9.87 -18.21
CA VAL A 32 -13.41 -10.58 -17.34
C VAL A 32 -13.78 -12.05 -17.25
N LYS A 33 -12.93 -12.90 -17.83
CA LYS A 33 -13.00 -14.36 -17.72
C LYS A 33 -11.67 -14.84 -17.16
N LEU A 34 -11.65 -15.14 -15.87
CA LEU A 34 -10.45 -15.64 -15.20
C LEU A 34 -10.49 -17.17 -15.11
N PRO A 35 -9.35 -17.85 -15.31
CA PRO A 35 -9.27 -19.28 -15.06
C PRO A 35 -9.48 -19.56 -13.57
N PRO A 36 -10.12 -20.64 -13.19
CA PRO A 36 -10.15 -21.09 -11.81
C PRO A 36 -8.72 -21.47 -11.38
N VAL A 37 -8.17 -20.75 -10.40
CA VAL A 37 -6.82 -20.98 -9.88
C VAL A 37 -6.94 -21.46 -8.44
N GLU A 38 -6.20 -22.48 -8.05
CA GLU A 38 -6.09 -22.89 -6.66
C GLU A 38 -4.88 -22.19 -6.02
N LEU A 39 -5.14 -21.20 -5.17
CA LEU A 39 -4.12 -20.24 -4.70
C LEU A 39 -2.99 -20.87 -3.87
N GLY A 40 -3.28 -21.93 -3.14
CA GLY A 40 -2.33 -22.58 -2.21
C GLY A 40 -1.49 -23.72 -2.80
N VAL A 41 -1.59 -24.01 -4.11
CA VAL A 41 -0.92 -25.16 -4.70
C VAL A 41 0.15 -24.77 -5.74
N PRO A 42 1.33 -25.44 -5.72
CA PRO A 42 2.42 -25.15 -6.66
C PRO A 42 2.04 -25.25 -8.14
N ALA A 43 1.08 -26.12 -8.51
CA ALA A 43 0.60 -26.27 -9.89
C ALA A 43 0.01 -24.96 -10.47
N SER A 44 -0.48 -24.05 -9.61
CA SER A 44 -1.01 -22.75 -10.00
C SER A 44 0.05 -21.66 -10.12
N HIS A 45 1.26 -21.89 -9.62
CA HIS A 45 2.33 -20.88 -9.59
C HIS A 45 2.62 -20.27 -10.99
N PRO A 46 2.72 -21.03 -12.09
CA PRO A 46 2.98 -20.43 -13.41
C PRO A 46 1.93 -19.37 -13.80
N THR A 47 0.64 -19.65 -13.56
CA THR A 47 -0.44 -18.69 -13.81
C THR A 47 -0.32 -17.46 -12.93
N LEU A 48 -0.13 -17.64 -11.61
CA LEU A 48 0.01 -16.55 -10.66
C LEU A 48 1.24 -15.67 -10.94
N GLN A 49 2.35 -16.27 -11.37
CA GLN A 49 3.56 -15.56 -11.80
C GLN A 49 3.32 -14.75 -13.08
N ALA A 50 2.61 -15.31 -14.05
CA ALA A 50 2.32 -14.63 -15.31
C ALA A 50 1.50 -13.35 -15.09
N TYR A 51 0.46 -13.41 -14.27
CA TYR A 51 -0.40 -12.24 -13.98
C TYR A 51 0.22 -11.29 -12.95
N GLY A 52 0.97 -11.81 -11.99
CA GLY A 52 1.68 -11.02 -10.99
C GLY A 52 2.98 -10.38 -11.50
N GLY A 53 3.44 -10.75 -12.71
CA GLY A 53 4.64 -10.18 -13.33
C GLY A 53 5.94 -10.40 -12.55
N ALA A 54 5.95 -11.39 -11.62
CA ALA A 54 7.09 -11.68 -10.76
C ALA A 54 7.12 -13.17 -10.40
N PRO A 55 8.30 -13.78 -10.17
CA PRO A 55 8.39 -15.16 -9.76
C PRO A 55 7.91 -15.36 -8.32
N ILE A 56 7.45 -16.56 -8.03
CA ILE A 56 7.24 -17.08 -6.68
C ILE A 56 8.52 -17.77 -6.27
N VAL A 57 9.22 -17.23 -5.26
CA VAL A 57 10.53 -17.73 -4.82
C VAL A 57 10.44 -18.35 -3.41
N GLY A 58 10.96 -19.54 -3.25
CA GLY A 58 11.05 -20.22 -1.95
C GLY A 58 12.26 -19.76 -1.14
N GLY A 59 12.41 -20.28 0.08
CA GLY A 59 13.59 -20.04 0.91
C GLY A 59 13.54 -18.76 1.75
N ASN A 60 12.36 -18.15 1.93
CA ASN A 60 12.20 -16.92 2.67
C ASN A 60 11.75 -17.17 4.13
N ASP A 61 12.17 -16.29 5.03
CA ASP A 61 11.57 -16.06 6.35
C ASP A 61 10.78 -14.75 6.33
N VAL A 62 9.53 -14.78 6.80
CA VAL A 62 8.65 -13.63 6.85
C VAL A 62 8.13 -13.45 8.26
N LYS A 63 8.25 -12.23 8.79
CA LYS A 63 7.69 -11.83 10.09
C LYS A 63 6.70 -10.71 9.91
N ILE A 64 5.53 -10.87 10.50
CA ILE A 64 4.52 -9.82 10.58
C ILE A 64 4.91 -8.86 11.72
N LEU A 65 4.93 -7.58 11.43
CA LEU A 65 5.15 -6.50 12.38
C LEU A 65 3.88 -5.67 12.51
N LEU A 66 3.39 -5.53 13.73
CA LEU A 66 2.15 -4.83 14.03
C LEU A 66 2.45 -3.49 14.68
N ASN A 67 1.90 -2.43 14.12
CA ASN A 67 1.93 -1.09 14.67
C ASN A 67 3.34 -0.53 14.91
N GLY A 68 3.43 0.73 15.26
CA GLY A 68 4.71 1.41 15.42
C GLY A 68 5.61 0.80 16.49
N GLU A 69 5.03 0.22 17.55
CA GLU A 69 5.79 -0.41 18.62
C GLU A 69 6.62 -1.63 18.17
N GLN A 70 6.25 -2.31 17.09
CA GLN A 70 7.03 -3.40 16.50
C GLN A 70 7.77 -2.97 15.24
N ILE A 71 7.15 -2.10 14.42
CA ILE A 71 7.70 -1.70 13.12
C ILE A 71 8.96 -0.86 13.30
N PHE A 72 8.89 0.24 14.06
CA PHE A 72 10.01 1.18 14.13
C PHE A 72 11.24 0.64 14.86
N PRO A 73 11.14 -0.05 15.99
CA PRO A 73 12.32 -0.68 16.59
C PRO A 73 13.01 -1.67 15.63
N ALA A 74 12.23 -2.49 14.91
CA ALA A 74 12.78 -3.44 13.94
C ALA A 74 13.46 -2.75 12.75
N LEU A 75 12.89 -1.64 12.24
CA LEU A 75 13.49 -0.81 11.19
C LEU A 75 14.81 -0.20 11.64
N VAL A 76 14.83 0.45 12.80
CA VAL A 76 16.01 1.13 13.35
C VAL A 76 17.11 0.14 13.68
N GLU A 77 16.79 -1.01 14.27
CA GLU A 77 17.74 -2.09 14.52
C GLU A 77 18.38 -2.56 13.23
N ALA A 78 17.58 -2.82 12.19
CA ALA A 78 18.10 -3.25 10.90
C ALA A 78 19.00 -2.19 10.25
N ILE A 79 18.60 -0.91 10.28
CA ILE A 79 19.41 0.20 9.76
C ILE A 79 20.77 0.26 10.47
N ARG A 80 20.78 0.24 11.81
CA ARG A 80 22.02 0.29 12.61
C ARG A 80 22.92 -0.93 12.38
N ALA A 81 22.34 -2.09 12.02
CA ALA A 81 23.08 -3.31 11.72
C ALA A 81 23.70 -3.32 10.31
N ALA A 82 23.39 -2.35 9.44
CA ALA A 82 23.86 -2.28 8.06
C ALA A 82 25.40 -2.27 7.94
N LYS A 83 25.93 -3.08 7.01
CA LYS A 83 27.37 -3.23 6.78
C LYS A 83 27.78 -2.97 5.34
N LYS A 84 26.86 -3.04 4.36
CA LYS A 84 27.16 -2.94 2.93
C LYS A 84 26.38 -1.83 2.23
N SER A 85 25.06 -1.75 2.48
CA SER A 85 24.21 -0.77 1.82
C SER A 85 22.86 -0.60 2.53
N ILE A 86 22.25 0.56 2.34
CA ILE A 86 20.86 0.84 2.74
C ILE A 86 20.15 1.46 1.55
N THR A 87 19.01 0.90 1.17
CA THR A 87 18.07 1.52 0.25
C THR A 87 16.74 1.75 0.94
N TYR A 88 16.26 3.00 0.93
CA TYR A 88 15.07 3.41 1.68
C TYR A 88 14.18 4.28 0.82
N ALA A 89 12.99 3.80 0.50
CA ALA A 89 11.93 4.57 -0.16
C ALA A 89 10.75 4.76 0.78
N GLN A 90 10.26 6.02 0.87
CA GLN A 90 9.13 6.34 1.73
C GLN A 90 8.20 7.34 1.04
N TYR A 91 6.89 7.09 1.17
CA TYR A 91 5.87 8.00 0.66
C TYR A 91 5.62 9.13 1.65
N PHE A 92 5.30 8.80 2.90
CA PHE A 92 4.83 9.76 3.89
C PHE A 92 5.82 9.89 5.06
N VAL A 93 6.35 11.11 5.23
CA VAL A 93 7.25 11.46 6.34
C VAL A 93 6.82 12.81 6.92
N GLU A 94 6.54 12.84 8.21
CA GLU A 94 6.29 14.08 8.98
C GLU A 94 7.31 14.22 10.12
N GLU A 95 7.37 15.41 10.71
CA GLU A 95 8.19 15.68 11.87
C GLU A 95 7.75 14.87 13.09
N GLY A 96 8.69 14.39 13.91
CA GLY A 96 8.40 13.74 15.18
C GLY A 96 9.48 12.77 15.65
N PRO A 97 9.36 12.26 16.89
CA PRO A 97 10.41 11.46 17.54
C PRO A 97 10.85 10.24 16.73
N VAL A 98 9.92 9.55 16.10
CA VAL A 98 10.24 8.37 15.27
C VAL A 98 11.04 8.74 14.01
N VAL A 99 10.80 9.94 13.46
CA VAL A 99 11.55 10.43 12.31
C VAL A 99 12.97 10.82 12.74
N ASP A 100 13.11 11.46 13.91
CA ASP A 100 14.41 11.77 14.51
C ASP A 100 15.24 10.48 14.64
N GLU A 101 14.66 9.41 15.21
CA GLU A 101 15.35 8.14 15.42
C GLU A 101 15.77 7.44 14.12
N VAL A 102 14.86 7.41 13.12
CA VAL A 102 15.15 6.80 11.80
C VAL A 102 16.22 7.61 11.06
N VAL A 103 16.13 8.93 11.06
CA VAL A 103 17.12 9.81 10.42
C VAL A 103 18.48 9.70 11.10
N ASP A 104 18.52 9.66 12.43
CA ASP A 104 19.77 9.50 13.18
C ASP A 104 20.44 8.15 12.87
N ALA A 105 19.68 7.06 12.81
CA ALA A 105 20.22 5.74 12.46
C ALA A 105 20.77 5.70 11.03
N LEU A 106 20.05 6.28 10.05
CA LEU A 106 20.51 6.40 8.66
C LEU A 106 21.78 7.23 8.57
N ALA A 107 21.79 8.40 9.22
CA ALA A 107 22.93 9.33 9.23
C ALA A 107 24.16 8.69 9.91
N GLU A 108 23.97 7.94 11.00
CA GLU A 108 25.04 7.18 11.66
C GLU A 108 25.73 6.22 10.70
N ARG A 109 24.95 5.46 9.92
CA ARG A 109 25.53 4.49 8.98
C ARG A 109 26.20 5.18 7.78
N CYS A 110 25.61 6.24 7.25
CA CYS A 110 26.25 7.00 6.17
C CYS A 110 27.57 7.62 6.62
N ARG A 111 27.67 8.18 7.84
CA ARG A 111 28.96 8.66 8.41
C ARG A 111 29.99 7.55 8.58
N ALA A 112 29.53 6.34 8.86
CA ALA A 112 30.41 5.17 8.92
C ALA A 112 30.84 4.63 7.54
N GLY A 113 30.48 5.33 6.44
CA GLY A 113 30.84 4.97 5.07
C GLY A 113 29.93 3.95 4.40
N ILE A 114 28.79 3.60 5.02
CA ILE A 114 27.81 2.70 4.40
C ILE A 114 26.98 3.50 3.38
N PRO A 115 26.95 3.10 2.09
CA PRO A 115 26.13 3.76 1.08
C PRO A 115 24.64 3.72 1.46
N GLY A 116 24.06 4.90 1.65
CA GLY A 116 22.62 5.08 1.95
C GLY A 116 21.93 5.81 0.81
N HIS A 117 20.96 5.15 0.15
CA HIS A 117 20.16 5.69 -0.94
C HIS A 117 18.72 5.91 -0.45
N ILE A 118 18.35 7.16 -0.25
CA ILE A 118 17.06 7.56 0.32
C ILE A 118 16.22 8.23 -0.76
N LEU A 119 15.03 7.69 -1.04
CA LEU A 119 14.09 8.18 -2.04
C LEU A 119 12.78 8.58 -1.38
N LEU A 120 12.47 9.87 -1.36
CA LEU A 120 11.26 10.42 -0.77
C LEU A 120 10.28 10.82 -1.88
N ASP A 121 8.99 10.52 -1.73
CA ASP A 121 7.99 10.99 -2.69
C ASP A 121 7.82 12.51 -2.63
N GLY A 122 7.69 13.16 -3.80
CA GLY A 122 7.65 14.61 -3.90
C GLY A 122 6.38 15.26 -3.37
N VAL A 123 5.29 14.50 -3.16
CA VAL A 123 4.03 14.99 -2.58
C VAL A 123 3.88 14.51 -1.15
N GLY A 124 4.04 13.21 -0.92
CA GLY A 124 3.84 12.61 0.38
C GLY A 124 4.82 13.11 1.45
N SER A 125 6.00 13.59 1.06
CA SER A 125 7.03 14.12 1.96
C SER A 125 7.10 15.65 2.00
N LEU A 126 6.10 16.37 1.50
CA LEU A 126 6.09 17.84 1.50
C LEU A 126 6.09 18.44 2.90
N SER A 127 5.51 17.74 3.88
CA SER A 127 5.48 18.16 5.29
C SER A 127 6.76 17.87 6.04
N MET A 128 7.72 17.13 5.44
CA MET A 128 9.00 16.82 6.07
C MET A 128 9.90 18.06 6.13
N PRO A 129 10.33 18.53 7.32
CA PRO A 129 11.25 19.65 7.43
C PRO A 129 12.59 19.38 6.76
N ALA A 130 13.12 20.41 6.07
CA ALA A 130 14.38 20.31 5.33
C ALA A 130 15.59 19.91 6.19
N ARG A 131 15.55 20.16 7.51
CA ARG A 131 16.61 19.74 8.44
C ARG A 131 16.93 18.25 8.36
N TYR A 132 15.92 17.38 8.18
CA TYR A 132 16.11 15.93 8.07
C TYR A 132 16.88 15.54 6.81
N THR A 133 16.47 16.09 5.66
CA THR A 133 17.18 15.82 4.39
C THR A 133 18.58 16.43 4.36
N ASN A 134 18.79 17.57 5.04
CA ASN A 134 20.10 18.18 5.16
C ASN A 134 21.02 17.34 6.07
N ALA A 135 20.55 16.92 7.24
CA ALA A 135 21.31 16.05 8.15
C ALA A 135 21.74 14.73 7.46
N LEU A 136 20.86 14.12 6.67
CA LEU A 136 21.20 12.93 5.91
C LEU A 136 22.28 13.20 4.82
N ARG A 137 22.15 14.31 4.07
CA ARG A 137 23.16 14.70 3.07
C ARG A 137 24.51 15.04 3.68
N GLU A 138 24.53 15.79 4.79
CA GLU A 138 25.73 16.13 5.54
C GLU A 138 26.42 14.87 6.11
N ALA A 139 25.63 13.84 6.44
CA ALA A 139 26.16 12.55 6.85
C ALA A 139 26.69 11.68 5.68
N GLY A 140 26.56 12.13 4.43
CA GLY A 140 27.01 11.41 3.24
C GLY A 140 25.96 10.49 2.59
N CYS A 141 24.70 10.51 3.04
CA CYS A 141 23.63 9.79 2.38
C CYS A 141 23.23 10.46 1.05
N GLN A 142 22.91 9.68 0.04
CA GLN A 142 22.28 10.17 -1.18
C GLN A 142 20.76 10.30 -0.98
N VAL A 143 20.26 11.54 -0.89
CA VAL A 143 18.83 11.82 -0.70
C VAL A 143 18.25 12.42 -1.96
N LYS A 144 17.26 11.75 -2.55
CA LYS A 144 16.57 12.16 -3.78
C LYS A 144 15.06 12.25 -3.55
N THR A 145 14.42 13.05 -4.41
CA THR A 145 12.96 13.22 -4.37
C THR A 145 12.36 12.65 -5.65
N PHE A 146 11.50 11.66 -5.50
CA PHE A 146 10.76 11.08 -6.61
C PHE A 146 9.71 12.07 -7.11
N ARG A 147 9.82 12.44 -8.39
CA ARG A 147 8.87 13.35 -9.07
C ARG A 147 8.55 14.58 -8.23
N ALA A 148 9.59 15.35 -7.88
CA ALA A 148 9.43 16.60 -7.15
C ALA A 148 8.37 17.50 -7.81
N VAL A 149 7.54 18.15 -6.98
CA VAL A 149 6.49 19.06 -7.46
C VAL A 149 7.12 20.26 -8.15
N ARG A 150 6.87 20.41 -9.44
CA ARG A 150 7.37 21.51 -10.27
C ARG A 150 6.24 22.07 -11.12
N PRO A 151 6.14 23.41 -11.30
CA PRO A 151 5.04 24.04 -12.03
C PRO A 151 4.87 23.53 -13.48
N TRP A 152 5.94 23.08 -14.12
CA TRP A 152 5.93 22.57 -15.49
C TRP A 152 5.75 21.05 -15.59
N ALA A 153 5.68 20.33 -14.47
CA ALA A 153 5.57 18.86 -14.44
C ALA A 153 4.20 18.39 -13.91
N LEU A 154 3.14 19.19 -14.08
CA LEU A 154 1.80 18.93 -13.54
C LEU A 154 1.18 17.63 -14.07
N ARG A 155 1.53 17.19 -15.29
CA ARG A 155 0.98 15.94 -15.86
C ARG A 155 1.31 14.70 -15.05
N ARG A 156 2.42 14.70 -14.29
CA ARG A 156 2.87 13.57 -13.45
C ARG A 156 2.61 13.77 -11.95
N ILE A 157 1.90 14.84 -11.57
CA ILE A 157 1.68 15.16 -10.16
C ILE A 157 0.84 14.10 -9.45
N ASN A 158 -0.03 13.41 -10.17
CA ASN A 158 -0.88 12.34 -9.65
C ASN A 158 -0.20 10.96 -9.59
N ASN A 159 0.88 10.75 -10.36
CA ASN A 159 1.59 9.48 -10.38
C ASN A 159 2.66 9.47 -9.29
N ARG A 160 2.35 8.86 -8.16
CA ARG A 160 3.19 8.90 -6.96
C ARG A 160 3.85 7.55 -6.68
N ASN A 161 5.02 7.59 -6.02
CA ASN A 161 5.63 6.40 -5.47
C ASN A 161 5.05 6.13 -4.07
N HIS A 162 4.07 5.24 -4.02
CA HIS A 162 3.41 4.86 -2.77
C HIS A 162 4.06 3.61 -2.13
N ARG A 163 5.13 3.10 -2.72
CA ARG A 163 5.93 1.99 -2.17
C ARG A 163 6.63 2.43 -0.89
N ARG A 164 6.60 1.60 0.12
CA ARG A 164 7.37 1.75 1.35
C ARG A 164 8.36 0.60 1.40
N ILE A 165 9.64 0.90 1.29
CA ILE A 165 10.69 -0.10 1.14
C ILE A 165 11.89 0.31 1.98
N LEU A 166 12.34 -0.56 2.87
CA LEU A 166 13.68 -0.52 3.43
C LEU A 166 14.37 -1.82 3.08
N ILE A 167 15.59 -1.75 2.53
CA ILE A 167 16.42 -2.94 2.34
C ILE A 167 17.80 -2.66 2.91
N VAL A 168 18.29 -3.59 3.70
CA VAL A 168 19.59 -3.54 4.34
C VAL A 168 20.46 -4.67 3.81
N ASP A 169 21.65 -4.30 3.30
CA ASP A 169 22.68 -5.20 2.80
C ASP A 169 22.22 -6.16 1.69
N GLY A 170 21.10 -5.86 1.00
CA GLY A 170 20.46 -6.77 0.05
C GLY A 170 19.92 -8.06 0.69
N ARG A 171 19.77 -8.13 2.01
CA ARG A 171 19.45 -9.36 2.77
C ARG A 171 18.16 -9.27 3.56
N VAL A 172 17.86 -8.11 4.11
CA VAL A 172 16.70 -7.87 4.97
C VAL A 172 15.84 -6.79 4.31
N GLY A 173 14.60 -7.10 4.04
CA GLY A 173 13.64 -6.17 3.44
C GLY A 173 12.45 -5.91 4.35
N PHE A 174 11.93 -4.69 4.33
CA PHE A 174 10.69 -4.29 5.01
C PHE A 174 9.75 -3.63 4.02
N THR A 175 8.46 -3.91 4.16
CA THR A 175 7.39 -3.22 3.43
C THR A 175 6.05 -3.37 4.16
N GLY A 176 5.12 -2.48 3.85
CA GLY A 176 3.77 -2.50 4.42
C GLY A 176 3.01 -1.21 4.19
N GLY A 177 2.13 -0.86 5.11
CA GLY A 177 1.30 0.33 5.03
C GLY A 177 1.88 1.55 5.74
N SER A 178 2.90 1.38 6.62
CA SER A 178 3.34 2.43 7.54
C SER A 178 4.05 3.59 6.84
N GLY A 179 3.69 4.82 7.24
CA GLY A 179 4.49 6.01 7.04
C GLY A 179 5.45 6.23 8.21
N VAL A 180 6.30 7.26 8.14
CA VAL A 180 7.18 7.64 9.25
C VAL A 180 6.68 8.95 9.85
N SER A 181 5.91 8.83 10.91
CA SER A 181 5.27 9.95 11.61
C SER A 181 4.83 9.48 12.99
N ALA A 182 4.68 10.43 13.92
CA ALA A 182 4.11 10.16 15.23
C ALA A 182 2.74 9.46 15.17
N LYS A 183 1.98 9.64 14.09
CA LYS A 183 0.69 8.98 13.86
C LYS A 183 0.77 7.45 13.84
N TRP A 184 1.90 6.88 13.43
CA TRP A 184 2.12 5.42 13.40
C TRP A 184 2.82 4.88 14.65
N MET A 185 3.13 5.71 15.65
CA MET A 185 3.68 5.21 16.92
C MET A 185 2.65 4.41 17.71
N GLY A 186 3.11 3.69 18.75
CA GLY A 186 2.23 2.98 19.68
C GLY A 186 1.60 1.71 19.09
N ASP A 187 0.51 1.28 19.73
CA ASP A 187 -0.15 -0.01 19.54
C ASP A 187 -1.35 0.03 18.55
N GLY A 188 -1.64 1.19 17.97
CA GLY A 188 -2.76 1.36 17.04
C GLY A 188 -4.14 1.28 17.69
N ARG A 189 -4.25 1.49 19.02
CA ARG A 189 -5.49 1.40 19.79
C ARG A 189 -5.98 2.74 20.36
N THR A 190 -5.33 3.82 19.99
CA THR A 190 -5.71 5.18 20.39
C THR A 190 -5.92 6.06 19.16
N LYS A 191 -6.72 7.11 19.28
CA LYS A 191 -7.03 8.01 18.15
C LYS A 191 -5.80 8.68 17.55
N ASP A 192 -4.74 8.81 18.32
CA ASP A 192 -3.49 9.49 17.94
C ASP A 192 -2.51 8.54 17.23
N HIS A 193 -2.73 7.22 17.34
CA HIS A 193 -1.81 6.19 16.82
C HIS A 193 -2.53 5.25 15.85
N TRP A 194 -2.12 5.29 14.58
CA TRP A 194 -2.73 4.51 13.52
C TRP A 194 -2.39 3.02 13.62
N ARG A 195 -3.38 2.20 13.30
CA ARG A 195 -3.25 0.74 13.22
C ARG A 195 -2.68 0.34 11.86
N ASP A 196 -1.49 -0.27 11.83
CA ASP A 196 -0.89 -0.71 10.57
C ASP A 196 -0.23 -2.09 10.69
N THR A 197 0.17 -2.66 9.53
CA THR A 197 0.83 -3.95 9.42
C THR A 197 1.91 -3.88 8.35
N ASP A 198 3.14 -4.17 8.76
CA ASP A 198 4.29 -4.33 7.88
C ASP A 198 4.82 -5.77 7.94
N VAL A 199 5.71 -6.11 7.01
CA VAL A 199 6.46 -7.38 7.01
C VAL A 199 7.95 -7.10 6.97
N ARG A 200 8.70 -7.93 7.70
CA ARG A 200 10.14 -8.08 7.58
C ARG A 200 10.43 -9.39 6.88
N ILE A 201 11.29 -9.38 5.88
CA ILE A 201 11.59 -10.51 5.00
C ILE A 201 13.10 -10.71 4.94
N GLU A 202 13.52 -11.97 5.05
CA GLU A 202 14.89 -12.42 4.72
C GLU A 202 14.79 -13.55 3.69
N GLY A 203 15.66 -13.52 2.69
CA GLY A 203 15.73 -14.55 1.65
C GLY A 203 15.62 -14.00 0.22
N PRO A 204 15.44 -14.88 -0.80
CA PRO A 204 15.49 -14.49 -2.21
C PRO A 204 14.44 -13.45 -2.66
N ALA A 205 13.33 -13.31 -1.93
CA ALA A 205 12.33 -12.30 -2.24
C ALA A 205 12.84 -10.86 -2.05
N VAL A 206 13.91 -10.66 -1.25
CA VAL A 206 14.50 -9.33 -1.04
C VAL A 206 15.08 -8.76 -2.33
N ASP A 207 15.60 -9.56 -3.24
CA ASP A 207 16.08 -9.09 -4.56
C ASP A 207 14.95 -8.46 -5.37
N TRP A 208 13.73 -8.99 -5.27
CA TRP A 208 12.56 -8.44 -5.97
C TRP A 208 12.01 -7.16 -5.31
N MET A 209 12.19 -7.03 -3.99
CA MET A 209 11.96 -5.77 -3.30
C MET A 209 13.01 -4.72 -3.71
N GLN A 210 14.29 -5.14 -3.79
CA GLN A 210 15.37 -4.28 -4.28
C GLN A 210 15.12 -3.83 -5.74
N ALA A 211 14.62 -4.72 -6.60
CA ALA A 211 14.24 -4.39 -7.96
C ALA A 211 13.15 -3.31 -8.01
N ALA A 212 12.19 -3.32 -7.07
CA ALA A 212 11.18 -2.28 -6.96
C ALA A 212 11.77 -0.91 -6.53
N PHE A 213 12.80 -0.91 -5.70
CA PHE A 213 13.52 0.31 -5.31
C PHE A 213 14.35 0.86 -6.46
N VAL A 214 15.18 0.03 -7.11
CA VAL A 214 16.11 0.51 -8.14
C VAL A 214 15.40 1.02 -9.38
N GLU A 215 14.20 0.53 -9.69
CA GLU A 215 13.33 1.08 -10.73
C GLU A 215 13.07 2.59 -10.52
N ASN A 216 12.65 2.96 -9.31
CA ASN A 216 12.36 4.34 -8.95
C ASN A 216 13.62 5.18 -8.75
N TRP A 217 14.69 4.57 -8.26
CA TRP A 217 15.98 5.22 -8.12
C TRP A 217 16.55 5.61 -9.48
N LEU A 218 16.55 4.68 -10.44
CA LEU A 218 17.01 4.93 -11.82
C LEU A 218 16.19 6.03 -12.49
N GLU A 219 14.84 6.00 -12.35
CA GLU A 219 13.98 7.08 -12.87
C GLU A 219 14.36 8.45 -12.28
N SER A 220 14.69 8.49 -10.99
CA SER A 220 14.93 9.74 -10.27
C SER A 220 16.33 10.32 -10.47
N THR A 221 17.30 9.48 -10.80
CA THR A 221 18.73 9.84 -10.74
C THR A 221 19.49 9.57 -12.04
N GLY A 222 19.03 8.64 -12.87
CA GLY A 222 19.79 8.07 -13.98
C GLY A 222 20.87 7.07 -13.55
N GLU A 223 21.01 6.78 -12.25
CA GLU A 223 22.00 5.86 -11.68
C GLU A 223 21.43 4.47 -11.52
N ALA A 224 22.14 3.46 -12.03
CA ALA A 224 21.82 2.05 -11.82
C ALA A 224 22.58 1.49 -10.61
N LEU A 225 21.86 1.00 -9.60
CA LEU A 225 22.45 0.29 -8.46
C LEU A 225 22.55 -1.19 -8.77
N GLY A 226 23.73 -1.80 -8.47
CA GLY A 226 23.96 -3.21 -8.73
C GLY A 226 25.14 -3.78 -7.91
N GLY A 227 25.42 -5.05 -8.12
CA GLY A 227 26.49 -5.79 -7.43
C GLY A 227 26.09 -6.31 -6.04
N ASP A 228 27.02 -6.98 -5.35
CA ASP A 228 26.81 -7.75 -4.12
C ASP A 228 26.41 -6.91 -2.89
N ALA A 229 26.45 -5.59 -3.00
CA ALA A 229 25.96 -4.72 -1.93
C ALA A 229 24.43 -4.61 -1.94
N TYR A 230 23.79 -4.79 -3.11
CA TYR A 230 22.35 -4.63 -3.32
C TYR A 230 21.65 -5.93 -3.68
N PHE A 231 22.32 -6.82 -4.45
CA PHE A 231 21.80 -8.12 -4.89
C PHE A 231 22.74 -9.21 -4.45
N VAL A 232 22.38 -9.92 -3.41
CA VAL A 232 23.23 -10.90 -2.77
C VAL A 232 23.02 -12.28 -3.38
N GLN A 233 24.08 -12.88 -3.94
CA GLN A 233 24.03 -14.23 -4.48
C GLN A 233 25.18 -15.09 -3.95
N PRO A 234 24.96 -16.37 -3.62
CA PRO A 234 23.65 -17.00 -3.46
C PRO A 234 22.98 -16.52 -2.16
N HIS A 235 21.66 -16.47 -2.16
CA HIS A 235 20.93 -16.35 -0.91
C HIS A 235 21.07 -17.66 -0.11
N ALA A 236 21.65 -17.59 1.06
CA ALA A 236 21.47 -18.67 2.04
C ALA A 236 19.98 -18.66 2.41
N GLY A 237 19.25 -19.74 2.15
CA GLY A 237 17.85 -19.86 2.53
C GLY A 237 17.70 -19.60 4.03
N ARG A 238 16.85 -18.63 4.39
CA ARG A 238 16.59 -18.24 5.78
C ARG A 238 15.36 -18.91 6.35
N GLY A 239 14.49 -19.43 5.48
CA GLY A 239 13.26 -20.10 5.82
C GLY A 239 12.80 -21.01 4.69
N GLN A 240 11.50 -21.36 4.69
CA GLN A 240 10.90 -22.24 3.67
C GLN A 240 9.73 -21.58 2.93
N MET A 241 9.37 -20.36 3.28
CA MET A 241 8.18 -19.71 2.74
C MET A 241 8.36 -19.36 1.26
N ALA A 242 7.33 -19.61 0.47
CA ALA A 242 7.23 -19.16 -0.90
C ALA A 242 6.60 -17.76 -0.92
N VAL A 243 7.30 -16.83 -1.57
CA VAL A 243 6.95 -15.41 -1.58
C VAL A 243 6.99 -14.88 -3.00
N GLN A 244 6.04 -14.03 -3.35
CA GLN A 244 6.01 -13.27 -4.60
C GLN A 244 5.95 -11.78 -4.29
N VAL A 245 6.90 -11.01 -4.78
CA VAL A 245 6.89 -9.55 -4.66
C VAL A 245 6.27 -8.96 -5.91
N VAL A 246 5.02 -8.55 -5.80
CA VAL A 246 4.26 -7.97 -6.90
C VAL A 246 4.35 -6.45 -6.85
N ARG A 247 4.75 -5.83 -7.96
CA ARG A 247 4.85 -4.38 -8.09
C ARG A 247 3.99 -3.88 -9.24
N SER A 248 3.36 -2.73 -9.05
CA SER A 248 2.62 -2.02 -10.08
C SER A 248 3.28 -0.69 -10.41
N SER A 249 3.26 -0.36 -11.68
CA SER A 249 3.65 0.95 -12.24
C SER A 249 2.67 1.24 -13.38
N PRO A 250 1.43 1.72 -13.08
CA PRO A 250 0.38 1.86 -14.09
C PRO A 250 0.77 2.77 -15.25
N GLU A 251 1.53 3.83 -15.00
CA GLU A 251 2.07 4.71 -16.05
C GLU A 251 3.00 3.95 -17.01
N GLY A 252 3.71 2.93 -16.51
CA GLY A 252 4.51 2.00 -17.29
C GLY A 252 3.71 0.81 -17.88
N GLY A 253 2.37 0.80 -17.71
CA GLY A 253 1.49 -0.25 -18.22
C GLY A 253 1.42 -1.51 -17.35
N SER A 254 1.95 -1.49 -16.12
CA SER A 254 1.90 -2.63 -15.21
C SER A 254 0.74 -2.54 -14.21
N TYR A 255 -0.23 -3.43 -14.36
CA TYR A 255 -1.38 -3.61 -13.46
C TYR A 255 -1.27 -4.90 -12.64
N ALA A 256 -0.05 -5.35 -12.36
CA ALA A 256 0.21 -6.68 -11.79
C ALA A 256 -0.48 -6.90 -10.43
N ILE A 257 -0.49 -5.91 -9.55
CA ILE A 257 -1.16 -6.02 -8.24
C ILE A 257 -2.67 -6.13 -8.42
N TYR A 258 -3.28 -5.30 -9.28
CA TYR A 258 -4.71 -5.39 -9.60
C TYR A 258 -5.08 -6.80 -10.09
N ASN A 259 -4.33 -7.32 -11.07
CA ASN A 259 -4.56 -8.67 -11.61
C ASN A 259 -4.41 -9.75 -10.53
N THR A 260 -3.39 -9.65 -9.68
CA THR A 260 -3.14 -10.60 -8.59
C THR A 260 -4.30 -10.62 -7.59
N LEU A 261 -4.78 -9.44 -7.17
CA LEU A 261 -5.89 -9.32 -6.23
C LEU A 261 -7.21 -9.77 -6.84
N LEU A 262 -7.49 -9.42 -8.11
CA LEU A 262 -8.69 -9.84 -8.81
C LEU A 262 -8.74 -11.37 -8.99
N ILE A 263 -7.62 -12.00 -9.35
CA ILE A 263 -7.50 -13.46 -9.43
C ILE A 263 -7.71 -14.09 -8.06
N ALA A 264 -7.12 -13.54 -6.99
CA ALA A 264 -7.29 -14.05 -5.64
C ALA A 264 -8.74 -13.99 -5.19
N LEU A 265 -9.44 -12.88 -5.41
CA LEU A 265 -10.86 -12.72 -5.11
C LEU A 265 -11.71 -13.73 -5.93
N HIS A 266 -11.46 -13.83 -7.23
CA HIS A 266 -12.21 -14.75 -8.12
C HIS A 266 -11.98 -16.22 -7.78
N SER A 267 -10.81 -16.56 -7.23
CA SER A 267 -10.41 -17.95 -6.95
C SER A 267 -10.79 -18.43 -5.56
N ALA A 268 -11.26 -17.53 -4.68
CA ALA A 268 -11.64 -17.86 -3.30
C ALA A 268 -12.72 -18.96 -3.26
N ARG A 269 -12.56 -19.94 -2.34
CA ARG A 269 -13.45 -21.09 -2.18
C ARG A 269 -14.13 -21.14 -0.81
N GLU A 270 -13.46 -20.67 0.25
CA GLU A 270 -13.92 -20.77 1.62
C GLU A 270 -14.09 -19.39 2.26
N SER A 271 -13.06 -18.56 2.21
CA SER A 271 -13.09 -17.27 2.92
C SER A 271 -12.14 -16.23 2.32
N VAL A 272 -12.55 -14.96 2.40
CA VAL A 272 -11.71 -13.79 2.12
C VAL A 272 -11.80 -12.84 3.30
N ARG A 273 -10.67 -12.42 3.85
CA ARG A 273 -10.57 -11.38 4.87
C ARG A 273 -9.71 -10.25 4.38
N ILE A 274 -10.26 -9.06 4.40
CA ILE A 274 -9.63 -7.85 3.88
C ILE A 274 -9.54 -6.81 4.99
N THR A 275 -8.34 -6.28 5.23
CA THR A 275 -8.15 -5.05 6.00
C THR A 275 -7.63 -3.98 5.06
N ASN A 276 -8.37 -2.88 4.90
CA ASN A 276 -7.96 -1.82 3.97
C ASN A 276 -8.54 -0.45 4.37
N PRO A 277 -7.74 0.63 4.36
CA PRO A 277 -8.22 1.96 4.74
C PRO A 277 -9.18 2.56 3.70
N TYR A 278 -8.99 2.26 2.42
CA TYR A 278 -9.78 2.77 1.32
C TYR A 278 -10.35 1.60 0.51
N PHE A 279 -11.58 1.21 0.86
CA PHE A 279 -12.24 0.06 0.26
C PHE A 279 -13.29 0.54 -0.76
N LEU A 280 -12.82 0.80 -1.97
CA LEU A 280 -13.58 1.31 -3.11
C LEU A 280 -13.32 0.40 -4.32
N LEU A 281 -13.97 -0.76 -4.35
CA LEU A 281 -13.82 -1.72 -5.44
C LEU A 281 -14.43 -1.19 -6.73
N ASP A 282 -13.77 -1.47 -7.85
CA ASP A 282 -14.35 -1.31 -9.18
C ASP A 282 -15.42 -2.37 -9.46
N ASP A 283 -16.07 -2.25 -10.63
CA ASP A 283 -17.18 -3.13 -10.99
C ASP A 283 -16.72 -4.59 -11.17
N ALA A 284 -15.48 -4.84 -11.68
CA ALA A 284 -14.95 -6.19 -11.89
C ALA A 284 -14.65 -6.89 -10.55
N MET A 285 -13.99 -6.21 -9.62
CA MET A 285 -13.72 -6.75 -8.27
C MET A 285 -15.02 -6.91 -7.48
N THR A 286 -15.94 -5.94 -7.57
CA THR A 286 -17.26 -6.04 -6.92
C THR A 286 -18.03 -7.27 -7.42
N LYS A 287 -18.08 -7.50 -8.74
CA LYS A 287 -18.69 -8.68 -9.35
C LYS A 287 -18.03 -9.97 -8.86
N ALA A 288 -16.70 -10.01 -8.86
CA ALA A 288 -15.95 -11.18 -8.37
C ALA A 288 -16.30 -11.52 -6.91
N VAL A 289 -16.36 -10.54 -6.03
CA VAL A 289 -16.72 -10.72 -4.61
C VAL A 289 -18.17 -11.21 -4.48
N VAL A 290 -19.13 -10.55 -5.14
CA VAL A 290 -20.55 -10.92 -5.10
C VAL A 290 -20.77 -12.35 -5.56
N GLU A 291 -20.16 -12.76 -6.69
CA GLU A 291 -20.24 -14.12 -7.20
C GLU A 291 -19.67 -15.17 -6.23
N ARG A 292 -18.60 -14.83 -5.50
CA ARG A 292 -18.05 -15.75 -4.49
C ARG A 292 -18.97 -15.89 -3.29
N VAL A 293 -19.51 -14.79 -2.78
CA VAL A 293 -20.48 -14.83 -1.67
C VAL A 293 -21.72 -15.65 -2.05
N GLN A 294 -22.26 -15.48 -3.27
CA GLN A 294 -23.36 -16.28 -3.79
C GLN A 294 -23.06 -17.78 -3.88
N LYS A 295 -21.77 -18.15 -3.99
CA LYS A 295 -21.28 -19.54 -3.96
C LYS A 295 -20.91 -20.03 -2.56
N GLY A 296 -21.23 -19.25 -1.51
CA GLY A 296 -21.03 -19.63 -0.10
C GLY A 296 -19.69 -19.22 0.50
N VAL A 297 -18.84 -18.45 -0.22
CA VAL A 297 -17.58 -17.94 0.32
C VAL A 297 -17.88 -16.85 1.37
N LYS A 298 -17.23 -16.95 2.52
CA LYS A 298 -17.35 -15.94 3.60
C LYS A 298 -16.41 -14.77 3.29
N VAL A 299 -16.96 -13.59 3.05
CA VAL A 299 -16.17 -12.37 2.82
C VAL A 299 -16.37 -11.39 3.96
N GLU A 300 -15.29 -11.03 4.62
CA GLU A 300 -15.23 -10.11 5.76
C GLU A 300 -14.24 -8.99 5.47
N VAL A 301 -14.67 -7.75 5.69
CA VAL A 301 -13.88 -6.54 5.39
C VAL A 301 -13.82 -5.66 6.61
N LEU A 302 -12.60 -5.23 6.98
CA LEU A 302 -12.36 -4.30 8.06
C LEU A 302 -11.82 -2.99 7.48
N VAL A 303 -12.54 -1.91 7.75
CA VAL A 303 -12.24 -0.55 7.30
C VAL A 303 -12.11 0.39 8.50
N PRO A 304 -11.53 1.60 8.36
CA PRO A 304 -11.46 2.55 9.47
C PRO A 304 -12.83 3.15 9.80
N GLY A 305 -13.17 3.23 11.08
CA GLY A 305 -14.30 4.00 11.58
C GLY A 305 -14.04 5.51 11.56
N THR A 306 -12.79 5.90 11.86
CA THR A 306 -12.28 7.28 11.69
C THR A 306 -11.32 7.31 10.53
N ILE A 307 -11.39 8.31 9.66
CA ILE A 307 -10.57 8.41 8.44
C ILE A 307 -9.95 9.80 8.32
N ASP A 308 -8.80 9.86 7.67
CA ASP A 308 -8.07 11.09 7.35
C ASP A 308 -8.71 11.87 6.17
N HIS A 309 -9.31 11.15 5.21
CA HIS A 309 -9.95 11.73 4.02
C HIS A 309 -11.45 11.43 3.98
N ALA A 310 -12.26 12.31 4.58
CA ALA A 310 -13.72 12.16 4.65
C ALA A 310 -14.39 11.96 3.27
N PHE A 311 -13.82 12.56 2.22
CA PHE A 311 -14.32 12.43 0.86
C PHE A 311 -14.17 11.00 0.31
N VAL A 312 -13.00 10.36 0.52
CA VAL A 312 -12.74 8.98 0.11
C VAL A 312 -13.63 8.01 0.89
N ARG A 313 -13.87 8.27 2.18
CA ARG A 313 -14.81 7.46 2.98
C ARG A 313 -16.22 7.47 2.40
N GLN A 314 -16.72 8.63 2.01
CA GLN A 314 -18.07 8.73 1.44
C GLN A 314 -18.15 8.03 0.08
N ALA A 315 -17.13 8.17 -0.77
CA ALA A 315 -17.04 7.45 -2.03
C ALA A 315 -17.03 5.93 -1.81
N SER A 316 -16.23 5.44 -0.87
CA SER A 316 -16.19 4.01 -0.51
C SER A 316 -17.56 3.52 -0.04
N ARG A 317 -18.19 4.22 0.90
CA ARG A 317 -19.52 3.85 1.43
C ARG A 317 -20.59 3.81 0.35
N ALA A 318 -20.49 4.67 -0.68
CA ALA A 318 -21.44 4.69 -1.80
C ALA A 318 -21.47 3.36 -2.58
N THR A 319 -20.34 2.64 -2.64
CA THR A 319 -20.19 1.39 -3.40
C THR A 319 -20.49 0.12 -2.60
N TRP A 320 -20.71 0.21 -1.28
CA TRP A 320 -20.90 -0.99 -0.45
C TRP A 320 -22.27 -1.67 -0.59
N GLY A 321 -23.27 -0.98 -1.16
CA GLY A 321 -24.64 -1.52 -1.27
C GLY A 321 -24.73 -2.90 -1.91
N PRO A 322 -24.19 -3.12 -3.11
CA PRO A 322 -24.19 -4.44 -3.75
C PRO A 322 -23.48 -5.51 -2.93
N LEU A 323 -22.37 -5.17 -2.25
CA LEU A 323 -21.59 -6.08 -1.41
C LEU A 323 -22.38 -6.48 -0.17
N LEU A 324 -22.92 -5.52 0.59
CA LEU A 324 -23.74 -5.76 1.78
C LEU A 324 -24.99 -6.57 1.44
N LYS A 325 -25.68 -6.23 0.35
CA LYS A 325 -26.87 -6.96 -0.13
C LYS A 325 -26.56 -8.40 -0.51
N ALA A 326 -25.36 -8.67 -1.01
CA ALA A 326 -24.88 -10.02 -1.31
C ALA A 326 -24.53 -10.83 -0.05
N GLY A 327 -24.30 -10.17 1.10
CA GLY A 327 -23.93 -10.83 2.35
C GLY A 327 -22.46 -10.65 2.77
N VAL A 328 -21.72 -9.75 2.13
CA VAL A 328 -20.37 -9.34 2.60
C VAL A 328 -20.53 -8.68 3.96
N LYS A 329 -19.70 -9.07 4.92
CA LYS A 329 -19.66 -8.44 6.23
C LYS A 329 -18.63 -7.34 6.25
N ILE A 330 -19.05 -6.11 6.50
CA ILE A 330 -18.18 -4.94 6.61
C ILE A 330 -18.19 -4.44 8.05
N TYR A 331 -16.99 -4.15 8.58
CA TYR A 331 -16.80 -3.69 9.95
C TYR A 331 -15.99 -2.41 9.98
N GLU A 332 -16.33 -1.47 10.86
CA GLU A 332 -15.57 -0.24 11.09
C GLU A 332 -14.75 -0.33 12.37
N TYR A 333 -13.43 -0.34 12.27
CA TYR A 333 -12.50 -0.29 13.40
C TYR A 333 -12.60 1.04 14.14
N GLN A 334 -12.83 1.02 15.45
CA GLN A 334 -13.19 2.22 16.20
C GLN A 334 -12.02 2.93 16.91
N PRO A 335 -10.99 2.23 17.47
CA PRO A 335 -10.02 2.86 18.35
C PRO A 335 -9.14 3.88 17.68
N ALA A 336 -8.74 3.63 16.43
CA ALA A 336 -7.74 4.39 15.69
C ALA A 336 -8.08 4.46 14.20
N LEU A 337 -7.32 5.23 13.42
CA LEU A 337 -7.33 5.08 11.97
C LEU A 337 -6.65 3.76 11.61
N LEU A 338 -7.41 2.85 10.99
CA LEU A 338 -6.91 1.60 10.45
C LEU A 338 -6.28 1.84 9.08
N HIS A 339 -4.96 1.65 8.98
CA HIS A 339 -4.23 1.95 7.74
C HIS A 339 -3.55 0.74 7.10
N ALA A 340 -3.68 -0.46 7.69
CA ALA A 340 -3.15 -1.71 7.16
C ALA A 340 -3.78 -2.10 5.81
N LYS A 341 -2.99 -2.71 4.92
CA LYS A 341 -3.43 -3.25 3.64
C LYS A 341 -3.06 -4.72 3.58
N THR A 342 -3.99 -5.54 4.04
CA THR A 342 -3.81 -7.00 4.09
C THR A 342 -5.02 -7.72 3.51
N MET A 343 -4.77 -8.87 2.88
CA MET A 343 -5.82 -9.79 2.44
C MET A 343 -5.37 -11.22 2.72
N VAL A 344 -6.30 -12.02 3.22
CA VAL A 344 -6.09 -13.48 3.41
C VAL A 344 -7.19 -14.22 2.67
N VAL A 345 -6.82 -15.22 1.87
CA VAL A 345 -7.74 -16.05 1.11
C VAL A 345 -7.52 -17.51 1.46
N ASP A 346 -8.60 -18.20 1.83
CA ASP A 346 -8.68 -19.64 2.09
C ASP A 346 -7.60 -20.17 3.06
N GLY A 347 -7.11 -19.31 3.95
CA GLY A 347 -6.11 -19.66 4.98
C GLY A 347 -4.74 -20.15 4.45
N GLY A 348 -4.46 -19.99 3.17
CA GLY A 348 -3.21 -20.44 2.55
C GLY A 348 -2.50 -19.39 1.68
N TRP A 349 -3.19 -18.32 1.34
CA TRP A 349 -2.70 -17.20 0.56
C TRP A 349 -2.89 -15.90 1.34
N ALA A 350 -1.86 -15.09 1.43
CA ALA A 350 -1.93 -13.82 2.12
C ALA A 350 -1.13 -12.74 1.39
N THR A 351 -1.56 -11.48 1.50
CA THR A 351 -0.79 -10.34 1.01
C THR A 351 -0.73 -9.22 2.02
N VAL A 352 0.44 -8.57 2.09
CA VAL A 352 0.70 -7.35 2.85
C VAL A 352 1.43 -6.38 1.94
N GLY A 353 1.08 -5.10 1.97
CA GLY A 353 1.77 -4.12 1.13
C GLY A 353 1.26 -2.70 1.25
N SER A 354 1.53 -1.93 0.22
CA SER A 354 1.20 -0.51 0.19
C SER A 354 -0.15 -0.19 -0.47
N THR A 355 -0.75 -1.15 -1.19
CA THR A 355 -1.86 -0.93 -2.11
C THR A 355 -3.20 -0.78 -1.40
N ASN A 356 -3.85 0.35 -1.55
CA ASN A 356 -5.25 0.49 -1.22
C ASN A 356 -6.13 -0.20 -2.28
N LEU A 357 -7.31 -0.65 -1.86
CA LEU A 357 -8.32 -1.20 -2.76
C LEU A 357 -9.18 -0.07 -3.33
N ASP A 358 -8.54 0.82 -4.08
CA ASP A 358 -9.16 1.96 -4.73
C ASP A 358 -8.60 2.19 -6.14
N PRO A 359 -9.34 2.89 -7.02
CA PRO A 359 -8.93 3.16 -8.39
C PRO A 359 -7.62 3.94 -8.49
N ARG A 360 -7.31 4.83 -7.53
CA ARG A 360 -6.09 5.62 -7.50
C ARG A 360 -4.86 4.74 -7.33
N SER A 361 -4.88 3.81 -6.39
CA SER A 361 -3.79 2.85 -6.18
C SER A 361 -3.59 1.95 -7.40
N PHE A 362 -4.67 1.56 -8.07
CA PHE A 362 -4.58 0.68 -9.23
C PHE A 362 -4.16 1.40 -10.53
N ALA A 363 -4.53 2.67 -10.71
CA ALA A 363 -4.35 3.36 -11.98
C ALA A 363 -3.27 4.44 -11.97
N LEU A 364 -2.89 4.98 -10.81
CA LEU A 364 -2.03 6.16 -10.72
C LEU A 364 -0.79 5.97 -9.85
N SER A 365 -0.87 5.11 -8.81
CA SER A 365 0.22 4.96 -7.85
C SER A 365 1.15 3.81 -8.22
N GLN A 366 2.43 4.00 -7.96
CA GLN A 366 3.37 2.89 -7.95
C GLN A 366 3.29 2.21 -6.59
N GLU A 367 2.96 0.94 -6.60
CA GLU A 367 2.68 0.14 -5.42
C GLU A 367 3.57 -1.11 -5.35
N MET A 368 3.68 -1.70 -4.18
CA MET A 368 4.32 -2.99 -3.97
C MET A 368 3.57 -3.78 -2.90
N ASN A 369 3.21 -5.02 -3.24
CA ASN A 369 2.66 -5.99 -2.31
C ASN A 369 3.54 -7.24 -2.25
N VAL A 370 3.64 -7.81 -1.07
CA VAL A 370 4.23 -9.13 -0.86
C VAL A 370 3.09 -10.13 -0.73
N VAL A 371 3.07 -11.12 -1.60
CA VAL A 371 2.18 -12.26 -1.53
C VAL A 371 2.92 -13.44 -0.92
N ILE A 372 2.33 -14.06 0.10
CA ILE A 372 2.96 -15.09 0.92
C ILE A 372 2.09 -16.36 0.81
N TYR A 373 2.68 -17.43 0.32
CA TYR A 373 2.04 -18.74 0.15
C TYR A 373 2.41 -19.63 1.34
N ASP A 374 1.90 -19.25 2.53
CA ASP A 374 2.20 -19.94 3.79
C ASP A 374 1.01 -19.92 4.75
N ARG A 375 0.65 -21.09 5.26
CA ARG A 375 -0.51 -21.23 6.16
C ARG A 375 -0.30 -20.63 7.54
N ALA A 376 0.94 -20.58 8.04
CA ALA A 376 1.21 -20.01 9.35
C ALA A 376 1.09 -18.48 9.32
N ILE A 377 1.60 -17.85 8.27
CA ILE A 377 1.43 -16.41 8.03
C ILE A 377 -0.04 -16.06 7.80
N ALA A 378 -0.74 -16.83 6.96
CA ALA A 378 -2.17 -16.61 6.72
C ALA A 378 -2.98 -16.74 8.02
N ARG A 379 -2.69 -17.73 8.86
CA ARG A 379 -3.28 -17.90 10.20
C ARG A 379 -2.95 -16.70 11.09
N ARG A 380 -1.70 -16.26 11.13
CA ARG A 380 -1.30 -15.10 11.93
C ARG A 380 -2.06 -13.84 11.55
N LEU A 381 -2.21 -13.56 10.26
CA LEU A 381 -3.00 -12.42 9.78
C LEU A 381 -4.49 -12.59 10.05
N HIS A 382 -5.02 -13.82 10.04
CA HIS A 382 -6.38 -14.10 10.47
C HIS A 382 -6.59 -13.80 11.97
N GLU A 383 -5.65 -14.21 12.83
CA GLU A 383 -5.68 -13.90 14.27
C GLU A 383 -5.66 -12.39 14.51
N VAL A 384 -4.82 -11.67 13.78
CA VAL A 384 -4.74 -10.19 13.80
C VAL A 384 -6.08 -9.57 13.38
N PHE A 385 -6.67 -10.05 12.29
CA PHE A 385 -7.98 -9.60 11.83
C PHE A 385 -9.07 -9.85 12.89
N ALA A 386 -9.08 -11.04 13.50
CA ALA A 386 -10.04 -11.40 14.54
C ALA A 386 -9.91 -10.52 15.80
N ALA A 387 -8.67 -10.22 16.22
CA ALA A 387 -8.43 -9.32 17.36
C ALA A 387 -8.86 -7.87 17.05
N ASP A 388 -8.65 -7.40 15.82
CA ASP A 388 -9.11 -6.09 15.40
C ASP A 388 -10.65 -6.02 15.33
N LEU A 389 -11.34 -7.12 14.99
CA LEU A 389 -12.81 -7.21 14.99
C LEU A 389 -13.44 -7.00 16.37
N GLU A 390 -12.75 -7.40 17.46
CA GLU A 390 -13.23 -7.18 18.84
C GLU A 390 -13.46 -5.69 19.14
N HIS A 391 -12.79 -4.82 18.39
CA HIS A 391 -12.86 -3.36 18.51
C HIS A 391 -13.61 -2.69 17.36
N ALA A 392 -14.31 -3.47 16.54
CA ALA A 392 -15.00 -2.97 15.36
C ALA A 392 -16.52 -3.02 15.48
N LYS A 393 -17.20 -2.14 14.77
CA LYS A 393 -18.66 -2.13 14.66
C LYS A 393 -19.09 -2.69 13.32
N PRO A 394 -20.01 -3.65 13.27
CA PRO A 394 -20.56 -4.13 12.01
C PRO A 394 -21.40 -3.05 11.33
N ILE A 395 -21.39 -3.09 10.00
CA ILE A 395 -22.28 -2.32 9.14
C ILE A 395 -23.16 -3.34 8.41
N ASP A 396 -24.44 -3.36 8.71
CA ASP A 396 -25.45 -4.12 7.98
C ASP A 396 -26.06 -3.30 6.83
N TYR A 397 -26.77 -3.99 5.94
CA TYR A 397 -27.41 -3.36 4.79
C TYR A 397 -28.49 -2.34 5.23
N GLU A 398 -29.26 -2.62 6.27
CA GLU A 398 -30.34 -1.75 6.74
C GLU A 398 -29.80 -0.44 7.30
N THR A 399 -28.77 -0.51 8.15
CA THR A 399 -28.03 0.66 8.67
C THR A 399 -27.40 1.48 7.53
N TRP A 400 -26.81 0.78 6.55
CA TRP A 400 -26.24 1.44 5.39
C TRP A 400 -27.31 2.09 4.51
N ASP A 401 -28.43 1.42 4.27
CA ASP A 401 -29.52 1.93 3.42
C ASP A 401 -30.31 3.06 4.10
N SER A 402 -30.42 3.08 5.41
CA SER A 402 -31.09 4.12 6.19
C SER A 402 -30.29 5.40 6.40
N ARG A 403 -29.06 5.50 5.85
CA ARG A 403 -28.22 6.69 5.99
C ARG A 403 -28.90 7.93 5.42
N GLY A 404 -28.75 9.07 6.13
CA GLY A 404 -29.52 10.28 5.89
C GLY A 404 -29.35 10.86 4.46
N PHE A 405 -30.32 11.62 4.02
CA PHE A 405 -30.37 12.25 2.69
C PHE A 405 -29.10 13.02 2.30
N ARG A 406 -28.46 13.72 3.25
CA ARG A 406 -27.22 14.46 3.00
C ARG A 406 -26.06 13.54 2.58
N ALA A 407 -25.95 12.37 3.20
CA ALA A 407 -24.93 11.38 2.84
C ALA A 407 -25.18 10.85 1.42
N ARG A 408 -26.42 10.49 1.09
CA ARG A 408 -26.79 10.03 -0.26
C ARG A 408 -26.56 11.08 -1.33
N MET A 409 -26.90 12.34 -1.07
CA MET A 409 -26.64 13.45 -2.00
C MET A 409 -25.14 13.64 -2.25
N PHE A 410 -24.34 13.56 -1.20
CA PHE A 410 -22.89 13.68 -1.34
C PHE A 410 -22.29 12.50 -2.13
N GLU A 411 -22.77 11.29 -1.89
CA GLU A 411 -22.39 10.09 -2.64
C GLU A 411 -22.70 10.22 -4.14
N ILE A 412 -23.88 10.72 -4.49
CA ILE A 412 -24.27 10.99 -5.89
C ILE A 412 -23.32 12.01 -6.55
N LEU A 413 -22.92 13.04 -5.82
CA LEU A 413 -21.98 14.05 -6.33
C LEU A 413 -20.56 13.52 -6.52
N VAL A 414 -20.15 12.56 -5.68
CA VAL A 414 -18.81 11.97 -5.69
C VAL A 414 -18.72 10.81 -6.68
N TYR A 415 -19.81 10.11 -6.93
CA TYR A 415 -19.85 8.92 -7.79
C TYR A 415 -19.21 9.10 -9.18
N PRO A 416 -19.43 10.21 -9.92
CA PRO A 416 -18.81 10.42 -11.23
C PRO A 416 -17.29 10.59 -11.21
N VAL A 417 -16.71 10.94 -10.04
CA VAL A 417 -15.28 11.16 -9.86
C VAL A 417 -14.62 10.06 -9.01
N ARG A 418 -15.37 9.01 -8.65
CA ARG A 418 -14.89 7.90 -7.82
C ARG A 418 -13.61 7.23 -8.38
N ASP A 419 -13.53 7.15 -9.70
CA ASP A 419 -12.41 6.50 -10.40
C ASP A 419 -11.11 7.34 -10.40
N MET A 420 -11.19 8.55 -9.83
CA MET A 420 -10.05 9.47 -9.69
C MET A 420 -9.58 9.59 -8.23
N LEU A 421 -10.26 8.94 -7.30
CA LEU A 421 -9.99 8.91 -5.86
C LEU A 421 -9.21 7.66 -5.50
#